data_c3b03d36ff8be00d222043cb8f596105
#
_entry.id   c3b03d36ff8be00d222043cb8f596105
#
_cell.length_a   1.000
_cell.length_b   1.000
_cell.length_c   1.000
_cell.angle_alpha   90.00
_cell.angle_beta   90.00
_cell.angle_gamma   90.00
#
_symmetry.space_group_name_H-M   'P 1'
#
loop_
_entity.id
_entity.type
_entity.pdbx_description
1 polymer ?
#
loop_
_entity_poly.entity_id
_entity_poly.type
_entity_poly.pdbx_seq_one_letter_code
_entity_poly.pdbx_strand_id
1 'polypeptide(L)'
;MFDFSIVTNWIHQMLTSFMPEGLAVFLECVVIGVCIILMYAVLAIILIYMERKICAFFQCRLGPMRVGKWGLLQVPCDVIKMLTKEIIDLKFSDRLLYNLAPFMVIIASFLTFACLPISKGLEVLDFNVGVFFLLAASSIGVVGILLAGWSSNNKFSLIGAMRSGAQIISYELSCGLSILTMVVLMGTMQFSEIVAGQADGWFIFKGHIPAVIAFVIYLIAGNAETNRGPFDLPEAESELTAGYHTEYSGMGFGFFYLAEYLNLFIVASVAATIFLGGWKPLHIVGLDGFNAVMDYIPGFVWFFGKAFFVVFLLMWIKWTFPRLRIDQILNLEWKYLVPISMVNLILMVLIVVFGLHF
;
A
#
# COMPACT_ATOMS: atom_id res chain seq x y z
N MET A 1 21.09 7.03 14.61
CA MET A 1 20.21 6.20 13.78
C MET A 1 21.06 5.27 12.92
N PHE A 2 20.75 3.97 12.83
CA PHE A 2 21.57 3.01 12.07
C PHE A 2 21.43 3.28 10.56
N ASP A 3 22.57 3.39 9.85
CA ASP A 3 22.61 3.64 8.42
C ASP A 3 22.93 2.33 7.68
N PHE A 4 21.96 1.83 6.93
CA PHE A 4 22.09 0.57 6.20
C PHE A 4 23.02 0.66 4.99
N SER A 5 23.37 1.86 4.53
CA SER A 5 24.31 2.04 3.43
C SER A 5 25.70 1.43 3.72
N ILE A 6 26.06 1.31 4.99
CA ILE A 6 27.32 0.66 5.41
C ILE A 6 27.30 -0.81 5.04
N VAL A 7 26.15 -1.48 5.25
CA VAL A 7 26.00 -2.92 4.97
C VAL A 7 25.98 -3.18 3.46
N THR A 8 25.21 -2.36 2.72
CA THR A 8 25.13 -2.50 1.26
C THR A 8 26.47 -2.24 0.58
N ASN A 9 27.21 -1.22 0.99
CA ASN A 9 28.55 -0.94 0.47
C ASN A 9 29.54 -2.07 0.83
N TRP A 10 29.46 -2.64 2.01
CA TRP A 10 30.29 -3.78 2.38
C TRP A 10 30.02 -5.02 1.52
N ILE A 11 28.74 -5.34 1.25
CA ILE A 11 28.35 -6.43 0.36
C ILE A 11 28.88 -6.19 -1.06
N HIS A 12 28.71 -4.96 -1.56
CA HIS A 12 29.22 -4.57 -2.89
C HIS A 12 30.75 -4.74 -3.01
N GLN A 13 31.51 -4.29 -2.02
CA GLN A 13 32.96 -4.45 -1.99
C GLN A 13 33.37 -5.93 -1.91
N MET A 14 32.65 -6.75 -1.16
CA MET A 14 32.89 -8.18 -1.13
C MET A 14 32.65 -8.84 -2.49
N LEU A 15 31.55 -8.55 -3.15
CA LEU A 15 31.23 -9.14 -4.46
C LEU A 15 32.20 -8.69 -5.56
N THR A 16 32.58 -7.42 -5.59
CA THR A 16 33.53 -6.88 -6.56
C THR A 16 34.97 -7.41 -6.38
N SER A 17 35.31 -7.89 -5.18
CA SER A 17 36.61 -8.56 -4.95
C SER A 17 36.72 -9.95 -5.59
N PHE A 18 35.59 -10.63 -5.85
CA PHE A 18 35.55 -11.98 -6.42
C PHE A 18 35.11 -12.02 -7.89
N MET A 19 34.43 -10.99 -8.39
CA MET A 19 33.77 -10.99 -9.70
C MET A 19 33.94 -9.65 -10.42
N PRO A 20 33.83 -9.62 -11.78
CA PRO A 20 33.77 -8.36 -12.54
C PRO A 20 32.56 -7.52 -12.10
N GLU A 21 32.70 -6.21 -12.07
CA GLU A 21 31.73 -5.24 -11.58
C GLU A 21 30.31 -5.44 -12.15
N GLY A 22 30.19 -5.69 -13.46
CA GLY A 22 28.87 -5.94 -14.08
C GLY A 22 28.15 -7.20 -13.59
N LEU A 23 28.90 -8.26 -13.26
CA LEU A 23 28.35 -9.49 -12.70
C LEU A 23 27.96 -9.31 -11.22
N ALA A 24 28.75 -8.56 -10.46
CA ALA A 24 28.47 -8.22 -9.07
C ALA A 24 27.16 -7.43 -8.96
N VAL A 25 26.98 -6.38 -9.77
CA VAL A 25 25.74 -5.57 -9.81
C VAL A 25 24.53 -6.41 -10.22
N PHE A 26 24.67 -7.30 -11.22
CA PHE A 26 23.57 -8.22 -11.60
C PHE A 26 23.17 -9.14 -10.46
N LEU A 27 24.13 -9.72 -9.74
CA LEU A 27 23.85 -10.57 -8.58
C LEU A 27 23.18 -9.80 -7.44
N GLU A 28 23.63 -8.58 -7.17
CA GLU A 28 22.99 -7.68 -6.18
C GLU A 28 21.53 -7.42 -6.53
N CYS A 29 21.23 -7.07 -7.78
CA CYS A 29 19.85 -6.86 -8.24
C CYS A 29 18.99 -8.12 -8.04
N VAL A 30 19.52 -9.31 -8.35
CA VAL A 30 18.81 -10.58 -8.14
C VAL A 30 18.56 -10.83 -6.64
N VAL A 31 19.56 -10.64 -5.80
CA VAL A 31 19.43 -10.81 -4.34
C VAL A 31 18.41 -9.83 -3.77
N ILE A 32 18.49 -8.56 -4.16
CA ILE A 32 17.52 -7.54 -3.73
C ILE A 32 16.09 -7.94 -4.17
N GLY A 33 15.91 -8.38 -5.41
CA GLY A 33 14.63 -8.85 -5.92
C GLY A 33 14.07 -10.02 -5.10
N VAL A 34 14.90 -11.02 -4.77
CA VAL A 34 14.50 -12.16 -3.93
C VAL A 34 14.15 -11.68 -2.50
N CYS A 35 14.93 -10.78 -1.92
CA CYS A 35 14.65 -10.23 -0.59
C CYS A 35 13.31 -9.47 -0.56
N ILE A 36 12.99 -8.70 -1.61
CA ILE A 36 11.70 -8.00 -1.73
C ILE A 36 10.56 -9.02 -1.78
N ILE A 37 10.66 -10.06 -2.62
CA ILE A 37 9.64 -11.10 -2.74
C ILE A 37 9.42 -11.82 -1.41
N LEU A 38 10.49 -12.17 -0.68
CA LEU A 38 10.39 -12.80 0.63
C LEU A 38 9.74 -11.88 1.67
N MET A 39 10.17 -10.62 1.74
CA MET A 39 9.58 -9.63 2.65
C MET A 39 8.10 -9.41 2.33
N TYR A 40 7.75 -9.33 1.07
CA TYR A 40 6.40 -9.24 0.55
C TYR A 40 5.53 -10.42 1.01
N ALA A 41 6.03 -11.66 0.86
CA ALA A 41 5.31 -12.85 1.31
C ALA A 41 5.11 -12.88 2.84
N VAL A 42 6.13 -12.53 3.60
CA VAL A 42 6.07 -12.47 5.07
C VAL A 42 5.07 -11.41 5.54
N LEU A 43 5.11 -10.21 4.94
CA LEU A 43 4.15 -9.14 5.26
C LEU A 43 2.71 -9.57 4.99
N ALA A 44 2.44 -10.21 3.86
CA ALA A 44 1.11 -10.71 3.56
C ALA A 44 0.60 -11.71 4.61
N ILE A 45 1.45 -12.65 5.02
CA ILE A 45 1.12 -13.62 6.07
C ILE A 45 0.76 -12.90 7.38
N ILE A 46 1.55 -11.91 7.77
CA ILE A 46 1.32 -11.11 8.98
C ILE A 46 0.00 -10.34 8.87
N LEU A 47 -0.26 -9.67 7.76
CA LEU A 47 -1.46 -8.86 7.55
C LEU A 47 -2.74 -9.71 7.57
N ILE A 48 -2.75 -10.86 6.89
CA ILE A 48 -3.87 -11.80 6.88
C ILE A 48 -4.14 -12.32 8.31
N TYR A 49 -3.07 -12.66 9.04
CA TYR A 49 -3.21 -13.10 10.42
C TYR A 49 -3.77 -12.00 11.32
N MET A 50 -3.25 -10.77 11.21
CA MET A 50 -3.73 -9.60 11.95
C MET A 50 -5.21 -9.35 11.68
N GLU A 51 -5.64 -9.35 10.42
CA GLU A 51 -7.04 -9.11 10.06
C GLU A 51 -7.97 -10.16 10.70
N ARG A 52 -7.60 -11.45 10.65
CA ARG A 52 -8.39 -12.53 11.27
C ARG A 52 -8.50 -12.37 12.80
N LYS A 53 -7.45 -11.89 13.46
CA LYS A 53 -7.47 -11.63 14.92
C LYS A 53 -8.26 -10.39 15.26
N ILE A 54 -8.04 -9.29 14.56
CA ILE A 54 -8.73 -8.02 14.77
C ILE A 54 -10.24 -8.20 14.55
N CYS A 55 -10.63 -8.83 13.43
CA CYS A 55 -12.03 -9.17 13.16
C CYS A 55 -12.66 -9.99 14.29
N ALA A 56 -11.94 -11.00 14.78
CA ALA A 56 -12.45 -11.85 15.86
C ALA A 56 -12.67 -11.06 17.15
N PHE A 57 -11.76 -10.15 17.51
CA PHE A 57 -11.91 -9.29 18.68
C PHE A 57 -13.10 -8.34 18.56
N PHE A 58 -13.32 -7.74 17.40
CA PHE A 58 -14.52 -6.90 17.16
C PHE A 58 -15.83 -7.70 17.27
N GLN A 59 -15.80 -8.98 16.94
CA GLN A 59 -16.94 -9.88 17.05
C GLN A 59 -17.01 -10.58 18.42
N CYS A 60 -16.24 -10.15 19.42
CA CYS A 60 -16.18 -10.75 20.77
C CYS A 60 -15.91 -12.27 20.75
N ARG A 61 -15.09 -12.75 19.79
CA ARG A 61 -14.67 -14.16 19.67
C ARG A 61 -13.16 -14.30 19.55
N LEU A 62 -12.65 -15.51 19.82
CA LEU A 62 -11.25 -15.84 19.59
C LEU A 62 -11.04 -16.19 18.11
N GLY A 63 -10.06 -15.56 17.48
CA GLY A 63 -9.63 -15.91 16.11
C GLY A 63 -9.00 -17.30 16.03
N PRO A 64 -8.28 -17.63 14.94
CA PRO A 64 -7.63 -18.91 14.78
C PRO A 64 -6.69 -19.23 15.95
N MET A 65 -6.85 -20.41 16.58
CA MET A 65 -6.10 -20.82 17.77
C MET A 65 -5.53 -22.25 17.67
N ARG A 66 -6.04 -23.08 16.73
CA ARG A 66 -5.74 -24.52 16.73
C ARG A 66 -4.46 -24.90 16.01
N VAL A 67 -4.09 -24.18 14.95
CA VAL A 67 -2.91 -24.54 14.12
C VAL A 67 -1.70 -23.75 14.60
N GLY A 68 -0.81 -24.41 15.31
CA GLY A 68 0.34 -23.79 15.96
C GLY A 68 -0.04 -22.98 17.21
N LYS A 69 0.97 -22.42 17.90
CA LYS A 69 0.74 -21.58 19.08
C LYS A 69 -0.02 -20.32 18.67
N TRP A 70 -1.19 -20.10 19.24
CA TRP A 70 -2.10 -18.98 18.96
C TRP A 70 -2.59 -18.89 17.50
N GLY A 71 -2.50 -19.98 16.72
CA GLY A 71 -2.95 -20.03 15.33
C GLY A 71 -2.02 -19.36 14.33
N LEU A 72 -0.75 -19.14 14.66
CA LEU A 72 0.24 -18.50 13.78
C LEU A 72 0.46 -19.26 12.46
N LEU A 73 0.39 -20.60 12.50
CA LEU A 73 0.60 -21.45 11.32
C LEU A 73 -0.65 -21.58 10.43
N GLN A 74 -1.78 -20.96 10.80
CA GLN A 74 -3.02 -21.06 10.01
C GLN A 74 -2.82 -20.47 8.60
N VAL A 75 -2.25 -19.28 8.49
CA VAL A 75 -2.05 -18.61 7.20
C VAL A 75 -1.04 -19.37 6.31
N PRO A 76 0.13 -19.83 6.80
CA PRO A 76 1.00 -20.73 6.04
C PRO A 76 0.29 -21.99 5.52
N CYS A 77 -0.55 -22.63 6.34
CA CYS A 77 -1.35 -23.78 5.88
C CYS A 77 -2.33 -23.40 4.75
N ASP A 78 -2.94 -22.22 4.82
CA ASP A 78 -3.83 -21.73 3.77
C ASP A 78 -3.07 -21.47 2.47
N VAL A 79 -1.84 -20.94 2.54
CA VAL A 79 -0.95 -20.74 1.38
C VAL A 79 -0.57 -22.10 0.76
N ILE A 80 -0.18 -23.09 1.56
CA ILE A 80 0.14 -24.45 1.06
C ILE A 80 -1.10 -25.06 0.38
N LYS A 81 -2.29 -24.88 0.96
CA LYS A 81 -3.53 -25.36 0.37
C LYS A 81 -3.81 -24.72 -0.99
N MET A 82 -3.56 -23.42 -1.15
CA MET A 82 -3.71 -22.72 -2.43
C MET A 82 -2.71 -23.22 -3.48
N LEU A 83 -1.46 -23.51 -3.06
CA LEU A 83 -0.42 -24.07 -3.94
C LEU A 83 -0.75 -25.47 -4.45
N THR A 84 -1.39 -26.29 -3.60
CA THR A 84 -1.74 -27.69 -3.94
C THR A 84 -3.10 -27.81 -4.64
N LYS A 85 -3.91 -26.73 -4.66
CA LYS A 85 -5.21 -26.73 -5.28
C LYS A 85 -5.11 -26.73 -6.81
N GLU A 86 -5.96 -27.52 -7.46
CA GLU A 86 -6.05 -27.58 -8.92
C GLU A 86 -6.40 -26.23 -9.54
N ILE A 87 -5.70 -25.86 -10.61
CA ILE A 87 -6.01 -24.68 -11.42
C ILE A 87 -6.99 -25.11 -12.51
N ILE A 88 -8.18 -24.53 -12.50
CA ILE A 88 -9.26 -24.84 -13.44
C ILE A 88 -9.10 -23.96 -14.67
N ASP A 89 -8.86 -24.58 -15.83
CA ASP A 89 -8.82 -23.91 -17.12
C ASP A 89 -10.21 -23.77 -17.72
N LEU A 90 -10.64 -22.57 -17.99
CA LEU A 90 -11.91 -22.27 -18.63
C LEU A 90 -11.82 -22.46 -20.14
N LYS A 91 -12.76 -23.20 -20.74
CA LYS A 91 -12.77 -23.49 -22.19
C LYS A 91 -13.06 -22.26 -23.05
N PHE A 92 -13.83 -21.31 -22.54
CA PHE A 92 -14.32 -20.14 -23.28
C PHE A 92 -13.64 -18.82 -22.84
N SER A 93 -12.60 -18.89 -22.01
CA SER A 93 -11.81 -17.73 -21.62
C SER A 93 -10.73 -17.42 -22.66
N ASP A 94 -10.33 -16.15 -22.74
CA ASP A 94 -9.12 -15.76 -23.45
C ASP A 94 -7.89 -16.11 -22.59
N ARG A 95 -7.26 -17.27 -22.88
CA ARG A 95 -6.20 -17.87 -22.08
C ARG A 95 -5.03 -16.93 -21.79
N LEU A 96 -4.63 -16.12 -22.78
CA LEU A 96 -3.48 -15.24 -22.61
C LEU A 96 -3.81 -14.13 -21.63
N LEU A 97 -4.91 -13.43 -21.82
CA LEU A 97 -5.34 -12.34 -20.95
C LEU A 97 -5.73 -12.85 -19.57
N TYR A 98 -6.38 -14.01 -19.48
CA TYR A 98 -6.76 -14.65 -18.22
C TYR A 98 -5.56 -14.96 -17.34
N ASN A 99 -4.50 -15.53 -17.92
CA ASN A 99 -3.29 -15.83 -17.17
C ASN A 99 -2.45 -14.57 -16.88
N LEU A 100 -2.47 -13.57 -17.76
CA LEU A 100 -1.70 -12.33 -17.58
C LEU A 100 -2.26 -11.46 -16.45
N ALA A 101 -3.57 -11.42 -16.28
CA ALA A 101 -4.25 -10.51 -15.35
C ALA A 101 -3.74 -10.58 -13.90
N PRO A 102 -3.62 -11.76 -13.23
CA PRO A 102 -3.09 -11.86 -11.88
C PRO A 102 -1.65 -11.35 -11.77
N PHE A 103 -0.82 -11.61 -12.80
CA PHE A 103 0.56 -11.15 -12.83
C PHE A 103 0.65 -9.63 -12.96
N MET A 104 -0.24 -8.99 -13.73
CA MET A 104 -0.29 -7.53 -13.85
C MET A 104 -0.57 -6.86 -12.50
N VAL A 105 -1.53 -7.39 -11.74
CA VAL A 105 -1.88 -6.85 -10.41
C VAL A 105 -0.73 -7.01 -9.43
N ILE A 106 -0.10 -8.18 -9.41
CA ILE A 106 1.04 -8.43 -8.49
C ILE A 106 2.28 -7.60 -8.86
N ILE A 107 2.59 -7.47 -10.16
CA ILE A 107 3.72 -6.64 -10.63
C ILE A 107 3.51 -5.18 -10.25
N ALA A 108 2.30 -4.65 -10.40
CA ALA A 108 1.96 -3.31 -9.95
C ALA A 108 2.27 -3.11 -8.47
N SER A 109 1.84 -4.04 -7.61
CA SER A 109 2.10 -3.99 -6.17
C SER A 109 3.60 -4.11 -5.83
N PHE A 110 4.37 -4.91 -6.58
CA PHE A 110 5.83 -4.99 -6.39
C PHE A 110 6.54 -3.69 -6.78
N LEU A 111 6.14 -3.07 -7.90
CA LEU A 111 6.73 -1.81 -8.35
C LEU A 111 6.46 -0.67 -7.37
N THR A 112 5.24 -0.57 -6.86
CA THR A 112 4.89 0.44 -5.84
C THR A 112 5.63 0.19 -4.52
N PHE A 113 5.74 -1.07 -4.09
CA PHE A 113 6.47 -1.43 -2.88
C PHE A 113 7.97 -1.11 -2.96
N ALA A 114 8.60 -1.32 -4.12
CA ALA A 114 10.03 -1.05 -4.34
C ALA A 114 10.40 0.44 -4.20
N CYS A 115 9.43 1.35 -4.36
CA CYS A 115 9.65 2.79 -4.20
C CYS A 115 9.57 3.28 -2.75
N LEU A 116 9.13 2.42 -1.81
CA LEU A 116 8.95 2.84 -0.42
C LEU A 116 10.28 2.86 0.33
N PRO A 117 10.67 4.00 0.91
CA PRO A 117 11.87 4.10 1.70
C PRO A 117 11.59 3.57 3.12
N ILE A 118 12.15 2.44 3.48
CA ILE A 118 11.91 1.77 4.77
C ILE A 118 12.77 2.37 5.88
N SER A 119 14.01 2.72 5.57
CA SER A 119 14.96 3.32 6.52
C SER A 119 16.05 4.04 5.76
N LYS A 120 16.86 4.86 6.46
CA LYS A 120 18.00 5.52 5.86
C LYS A 120 18.98 4.48 5.27
N GLY A 121 19.22 4.56 3.96
CA GLY A 121 20.07 3.62 3.22
C GLY A 121 19.42 2.22 3.00
N LEU A 122 18.13 2.04 3.30
CA LEU A 122 17.34 0.86 2.98
C LEU A 122 16.19 1.25 2.07
N GLU A 123 16.51 1.66 0.89
CA GLU A 123 15.63 2.06 -0.21
C GLU A 123 16.11 1.36 -1.48
N VAL A 124 15.18 0.83 -2.26
CA VAL A 124 15.50 0.06 -3.47
C VAL A 124 15.54 0.97 -4.68
N LEU A 125 14.55 1.84 -4.81
CA LEU A 125 14.40 2.77 -5.91
C LEU A 125 14.11 4.17 -5.34
N ASP A 126 15.08 5.06 -5.36
CA ASP A 126 14.90 6.46 -4.98
C ASP A 126 15.00 7.35 -6.24
N PHE A 127 13.86 7.72 -6.78
CA PHE A 127 13.74 8.57 -7.96
C PHE A 127 13.38 9.99 -7.58
N ASN A 128 13.91 10.98 -8.32
CA ASN A 128 13.50 12.39 -8.18
C ASN A 128 11.99 12.61 -8.35
N VAL A 129 11.31 11.70 -9.09
CA VAL A 129 9.86 11.70 -9.33
C VAL A 129 9.18 10.47 -8.70
N GLY A 130 9.69 10.01 -7.55
CA GLY A 130 9.24 8.77 -6.89
C GLY A 130 7.74 8.73 -6.60
N VAL A 131 7.15 9.83 -6.14
CA VAL A 131 5.71 9.95 -5.89
C VAL A 131 4.89 9.75 -7.16
N PHE A 132 5.30 10.37 -8.27
CA PHE A 132 4.61 10.21 -9.55
C PHE A 132 4.73 8.77 -10.08
N PHE A 133 5.92 8.17 -9.95
CA PHE A 133 6.14 6.78 -10.34
C PHE A 133 5.26 5.81 -9.54
N LEU A 134 5.09 6.05 -8.23
CA LEU A 134 4.22 5.24 -7.37
C LEU A 134 2.77 5.27 -7.87
N LEU A 135 2.22 6.46 -8.15
CA LEU A 135 0.85 6.61 -8.67
C LEU A 135 0.70 5.96 -10.05
N ALA A 136 1.68 6.12 -10.93
CA ALA A 136 1.65 5.48 -12.24
C ALA A 136 1.75 3.95 -12.16
N ALA A 137 2.51 3.41 -11.22
CA ALA A 137 2.63 1.97 -11.01
C ALA A 137 1.36 1.35 -10.42
N SER A 138 0.67 2.06 -9.50
CA SER A 138 -0.61 1.59 -8.94
C SER A 138 -1.69 1.46 -10.02
N SER A 139 -1.74 2.39 -10.99
CA SER A 139 -2.70 2.35 -12.11
C SER A 139 -2.59 1.10 -12.99
N ILE A 140 -1.41 0.47 -13.08
CA ILE A 140 -1.24 -0.80 -13.80
C ILE A 140 -2.09 -1.92 -13.16
N GLY A 141 -2.26 -1.89 -11.84
CA GLY A 141 -3.09 -2.84 -11.11
C GLY A 141 -4.56 -2.80 -11.55
N VAL A 142 -5.08 -1.61 -11.83
CA VAL A 142 -6.46 -1.42 -12.33
C VAL A 142 -6.65 -2.10 -13.67
N VAL A 143 -5.67 -1.97 -14.58
CA VAL A 143 -5.69 -2.66 -15.88
C VAL A 143 -5.75 -4.17 -15.67
N GLY A 144 -4.99 -4.72 -14.72
CA GLY A 144 -5.01 -6.14 -14.38
C GLY A 144 -6.39 -6.62 -13.91
N ILE A 145 -7.09 -5.86 -13.07
CA ILE A 145 -8.45 -6.19 -12.60
C ILE A 145 -9.45 -6.15 -13.76
N LEU A 146 -9.39 -5.15 -14.62
CA LEU A 146 -10.26 -5.04 -15.79
C LEU A 146 -10.04 -6.20 -16.76
N LEU A 147 -8.79 -6.58 -17.01
CA LEU A 147 -8.44 -7.74 -17.85
C LEU A 147 -8.96 -9.04 -17.23
N ALA A 148 -8.89 -9.21 -15.91
CA ALA A 148 -9.39 -10.38 -15.22
C ALA A 148 -10.90 -10.59 -15.46
N GLY A 149 -11.69 -9.54 -15.31
CA GLY A 149 -13.13 -9.61 -15.55
C GLY A 149 -13.49 -9.80 -17.02
N TRP A 150 -12.76 -9.14 -17.92
CA TRP A 150 -13.01 -9.26 -19.36
C TRP A 150 -12.67 -10.66 -19.88
N SER A 151 -11.51 -11.21 -19.54
CA SER A 151 -11.01 -12.48 -20.03
C SER A 151 -11.78 -13.70 -19.50
N SER A 152 -12.46 -13.57 -18.36
CA SER A 152 -13.22 -14.65 -17.71
C SER A 152 -14.48 -15.07 -18.49
N ASN A 153 -14.95 -14.27 -19.44
CA ASN A 153 -16.17 -14.48 -20.20
C ASN A 153 -17.42 -14.80 -19.35
N ASN A 154 -17.46 -14.24 -18.14
CA ASN A 154 -18.57 -14.35 -17.20
C ASN A 154 -19.19 -12.98 -16.97
N LYS A 155 -20.54 -12.90 -17.05
CA LYS A 155 -21.28 -11.63 -16.87
C LYS A 155 -21.06 -11.00 -15.49
N PHE A 156 -21.03 -11.81 -14.44
CA PHE A 156 -20.81 -11.34 -13.07
C PHE A 156 -19.39 -10.83 -12.86
N SER A 157 -18.41 -11.55 -13.41
CA SER A 157 -17.01 -11.15 -13.39
C SER A 157 -16.77 -9.82 -14.12
N LEU A 158 -17.38 -9.66 -15.30
CA LEU A 158 -17.29 -8.43 -16.07
C LEU A 158 -17.89 -7.23 -15.33
N ILE A 159 -19.11 -7.40 -14.75
CA ILE A 159 -19.76 -6.33 -13.97
C ILE A 159 -18.92 -5.98 -12.73
N GLY A 160 -18.37 -6.99 -12.03
CA GLY A 160 -17.47 -6.78 -10.89
C GLY A 160 -16.24 -5.98 -11.24
N ALA A 161 -15.57 -6.33 -12.34
CA ALA A 161 -14.38 -5.62 -12.83
C ALA A 161 -14.70 -4.18 -13.25
N MET A 162 -15.81 -3.93 -13.92
CA MET A 162 -16.24 -2.58 -14.31
C MET A 162 -16.56 -1.70 -13.09
N ARG A 163 -17.21 -2.27 -12.07
CA ARG A 163 -17.47 -1.57 -10.80
C ARG A 163 -16.17 -1.24 -10.07
N SER A 164 -15.24 -2.20 -10.00
CA SER A 164 -13.91 -2.00 -9.41
C SER A 164 -13.12 -0.92 -10.15
N GLY A 165 -13.05 -1.02 -11.47
CA GLY A 165 -12.34 -0.03 -12.28
C GLY A 165 -12.90 1.37 -12.12
N ALA A 166 -14.24 1.54 -12.15
CA ALA A 166 -14.87 2.83 -11.93
C ALA A 166 -14.58 3.40 -10.53
N GLN A 167 -14.55 2.57 -9.49
CA GLN A 167 -14.19 2.97 -8.14
C GLN A 167 -12.74 3.40 -8.06
N ILE A 168 -11.80 2.54 -8.43
CA ILE A 168 -10.36 2.80 -8.24
C ILE A 168 -9.94 4.03 -9.06
N ILE A 169 -10.30 4.12 -10.34
CA ILE A 169 -9.97 5.28 -11.19
C ILE A 169 -10.50 6.59 -10.61
N SER A 170 -11.71 6.57 -10.04
CA SER A 170 -12.28 7.77 -9.44
C SER A 170 -11.50 8.19 -8.18
N TYR A 171 -11.23 7.26 -7.26
CA TYR A 171 -10.55 7.55 -5.99
C TYR A 171 -9.04 7.81 -6.14
N GLU A 172 -8.41 7.32 -7.20
CA GLU A 172 -7.03 7.63 -7.55
C GLU A 172 -6.82 9.14 -7.76
N LEU A 173 -7.85 9.86 -8.26
CA LEU A 173 -7.79 11.30 -8.44
C LEU A 173 -7.69 12.05 -7.09
N SER A 174 -8.55 11.74 -6.11
CA SER A 174 -8.49 12.40 -4.79
C SER A 174 -7.28 11.95 -3.97
N CYS A 175 -6.86 10.69 -4.11
CA CYS A 175 -5.62 10.18 -3.55
C CYS A 175 -4.42 10.99 -4.07
N GLY A 176 -4.30 11.13 -5.40
CA GLY A 176 -3.25 11.92 -6.04
C GLY A 176 -3.26 13.40 -5.65
N LEU A 177 -4.44 14.04 -5.57
CA LEU A 177 -4.56 15.43 -5.12
C LEU A 177 -4.14 15.60 -3.65
N SER A 178 -4.47 14.65 -2.78
CA SER A 178 -4.07 14.69 -1.37
C SER A 178 -2.55 14.55 -1.19
N ILE A 179 -1.92 13.67 -1.96
CA ILE A 179 -0.46 13.53 -2.00
C ILE A 179 0.18 14.80 -2.58
N LEU A 180 -0.39 15.35 -3.67
CA LEU A 180 0.12 16.57 -4.29
C LEU A 180 0.10 17.77 -3.33
N THR A 181 -0.89 17.88 -2.43
CA THR A 181 -0.89 18.94 -1.40
C THR A 181 0.34 18.86 -0.51
N MET A 182 0.83 17.67 -0.19
CA MET A 182 2.02 17.48 0.62
C MET A 182 3.30 17.71 -0.19
N VAL A 183 3.30 17.32 -1.47
CA VAL A 183 4.41 17.62 -2.41
C VAL A 183 4.59 19.13 -2.57
N VAL A 184 3.50 19.90 -2.64
CA VAL A 184 3.56 21.38 -2.70
C VAL A 184 4.21 21.97 -1.44
N LEU A 185 3.92 21.42 -0.26
CA LEU A 185 4.54 21.84 1.01
C LEU A 185 6.05 21.62 1.00
N MET A 186 6.52 20.53 0.39
CA MET A 186 7.93 20.12 0.39
C MET A 186 8.75 20.69 -0.79
N GLY A 187 8.11 20.89 -1.94
CA GLY A 187 8.79 21.25 -3.18
C GLY A 187 9.55 20.10 -3.85
N THR A 188 9.45 18.85 -3.37
CA THR A 188 10.12 17.68 -3.95
C THR A 188 9.17 16.50 -4.08
N MET A 189 9.43 15.60 -5.06
CA MET A 189 8.70 14.36 -5.26
C MET A 189 9.51 13.11 -4.86
N GLN A 190 10.73 13.30 -4.35
CA GLN A 190 11.62 12.24 -3.93
C GLN A 190 11.27 11.82 -2.49
N PHE A 191 11.01 10.54 -2.26
CA PHE A 191 10.57 10.06 -0.94
C PHE A 191 11.61 10.25 0.16
N SER A 192 12.90 10.04 -0.13
CA SER A 192 13.98 10.25 0.84
C SER A 192 14.06 11.71 1.30
N GLU A 193 13.91 12.68 0.38
CA GLU A 193 13.88 14.11 0.71
C GLU A 193 12.62 14.50 1.47
N ILE A 194 11.45 13.94 1.11
CA ILE A 194 10.20 14.14 1.84
C ILE A 194 10.36 13.72 3.31
N VAL A 195 10.96 12.56 3.57
CA VAL A 195 11.23 12.12 4.94
C VAL A 195 12.32 12.97 5.59
N ALA A 196 13.35 13.38 4.84
CA ALA A 196 14.41 14.25 5.35
C ALA A 196 13.87 15.59 5.85
N GLY A 197 12.93 16.20 5.14
CA GLY A 197 12.29 17.47 5.52
C GLY A 197 11.38 17.40 6.75
N GLN A 198 11.05 16.20 7.22
CA GLN A 198 10.26 15.99 8.45
C GLN A 198 11.14 15.83 9.71
N ALA A 199 12.42 16.27 9.66
CA ALA A 199 13.33 16.15 10.79
C ALA A 199 12.83 16.86 12.05
N ASP A 200 12.26 18.06 11.90
CA ASP A 200 11.83 18.92 13.00
C ASP A 200 10.36 18.74 13.39
N GLY A 201 9.67 17.75 12.82
CA GLY A 201 8.27 17.45 13.11
C GLY A 201 7.52 16.89 11.90
N TRP A 202 6.46 16.14 12.15
CA TRP A 202 5.66 15.52 11.10
C TRP A 202 4.84 16.56 10.32
N PHE A 203 4.71 16.33 9.03
CA PHE A 203 3.97 17.27 8.15
C PHE A 203 2.50 17.38 8.46
N ILE A 204 1.87 16.37 9.04
CA ILE A 204 0.49 16.46 9.49
C ILE A 204 0.27 17.64 10.47
N PHE A 205 1.31 18.02 11.24
CA PHE A 205 1.26 19.16 12.15
C PHE A 205 1.80 20.44 11.51
N LYS A 206 2.91 20.35 10.76
CA LYS A 206 3.54 21.50 10.08
C LYS A 206 2.69 22.13 8.98
N GLY A 207 1.93 21.32 8.23
CA GLY A 207 1.04 21.77 7.16
C GLY A 207 -0.31 22.31 7.63
N HIS A 208 -0.47 22.53 8.96
CA HIS A 208 -1.69 23.06 9.56
C HIS A 208 -2.97 22.28 9.16
N ILE A 209 -4.12 23.00 9.07
CA ILE A 209 -5.42 22.41 8.72
C ILE A 209 -5.41 21.69 7.36
N PRO A 210 -4.82 22.23 6.27
CA PRO A 210 -4.80 21.54 4.98
C PRO A 210 -4.08 20.17 5.01
N ALA A 211 -3.03 20.02 5.81
CA ALA A 211 -2.35 18.72 5.91
C ALA A 211 -3.22 17.66 6.60
N VAL A 212 -3.98 18.04 7.62
CA VAL A 212 -4.92 17.15 8.32
C VAL A 212 -6.07 16.76 7.37
N ILE A 213 -6.62 17.72 6.62
CA ILE A 213 -7.67 17.44 5.63
C ILE A 213 -7.12 16.50 4.54
N ALA A 214 -5.92 16.75 4.02
CA ALA A 214 -5.28 15.89 3.04
C ALA A 214 -5.08 14.47 3.58
N PHE A 215 -4.67 14.32 4.84
CA PHE A 215 -4.51 13.02 5.48
C PHE A 215 -5.83 12.25 5.57
N VAL A 216 -6.92 12.92 5.99
CA VAL A 216 -8.25 12.29 6.07
C VAL A 216 -8.74 11.87 4.68
N ILE A 217 -8.61 12.74 3.67
CA ILE A 217 -8.98 12.40 2.28
C ILE A 217 -8.14 11.22 1.79
N TYR A 218 -6.84 11.23 2.05
CA TYR A 218 -5.94 10.14 1.68
C TYR A 218 -6.34 8.80 2.32
N LEU A 219 -6.72 8.78 3.60
CA LEU A 219 -7.18 7.56 4.26
C LEU A 219 -8.49 7.02 3.66
N ILE A 220 -9.43 7.89 3.31
CA ILE A 220 -10.69 7.50 2.67
C ILE A 220 -10.42 6.96 1.26
N ALA A 221 -9.66 7.69 0.45
CA ALA A 221 -9.32 7.32 -0.92
C ALA A 221 -8.47 6.04 -0.97
N GLY A 222 -7.46 5.93 -0.12
CA GLY A 222 -6.61 4.75 -0.03
C GLY A 222 -7.37 3.49 0.42
N ASN A 223 -8.36 3.62 1.31
CA ASN A 223 -9.22 2.49 1.66
C ASN A 223 -10.10 2.06 0.46
N ALA A 224 -10.58 3.01 -0.34
CA ALA A 224 -11.32 2.70 -1.57
C ALA A 224 -10.43 2.06 -2.66
N GLU A 225 -9.17 2.49 -2.78
CA GLU A 225 -8.18 1.93 -3.71
C GLU A 225 -7.85 0.46 -3.39
N THR A 226 -7.88 0.08 -2.10
CA THR A 226 -7.66 -1.30 -1.67
C THR A 226 -8.89 -2.20 -1.81
N ASN A 227 -10.00 -1.72 -2.37
CA ASN A 227 -11.27 -2.46 -2.53
C ASN A 227 -11.81 -3.08 -1.24
N ARG A 228 -11.55 -2.45 -0.09
CA ARG A 228 -11.97 -2.97 1.22
C ARG A 228 -13.18 -2.25 1.77
N GLY A 229 -13.95 -2.95 2.60
CA GLY A 229 -15.11 -2.34 3.26
C GLY A 229 -14.80 -0.98 3.91
N PRO A 230 -15.67 0.02 3.77
CA PRO A 230 -17.02 0.01 3.17
C PRO A 230 -17.08 0.07 1.63
N PHE A 231 -15.93 0.11 0.94
CA PHE A 231 -15.79 0.26 -0.51
C PHE A 231 -15.58 -1.10 -1.23
N ASP A 232 -16.09 -2.19 -0.69
CA ASP A 232 -15.96 -3.56 -1.19
C ASP A 232 -17.04 -3.89 -2.24
N LEU A 233 -17.06 -3.11 -3.33
CA LEU A 233 -17.98 -3.33 -4.46
C LEU A 233 -17.54 -4.46 -5.40
N PRO A 234 -16.24 -4.66 -5.64
CA PRO A 234 -15.77 -5.66 -6.59
C PRO A 234 -16.09 -7.10 -6.18
N GLU A 235 -16.03 -7.36 -4.88
CA GLU A 235 -16.21 -8.70 -4.30
C GLU A 235 -17.64 -9.00 -3.86
N ALA A 236 -18.56 -8.05 -3.99
CA ALA A 236 -19.95 -8.11 -3.58
C ALA A 236 -20.57 -9.54 -3.56
N GLU A 237 -20.18 -10.39 -2.59
CA GLU A 237 -20.64 -11.79 -2.51
C GLU A 237 -22.15 -11.92 -2.59
N SER A 238 -22.88 -10.98 -2.00
CA SER A 238 -24.35 -10.97 -2.01
C SER A 238 -24.96 -10.57 -3.37
N GLU A 239 -24.21 -9.90 -4.25
CA GLU A 239 -24.69 -9.38 -5.53
C GLU A 239 -24.05 -10.06 -6.75
N LEU A 240 -22.75 -10.34 -6.69
CA LEU A 240 -21.89 -10.73 -7.82
C LEU A 240 -21.17 -12.07 -7.60
N THR A 241 -21.57 -12.86 -6.62
CA THR A 241 -20.95 -14.14 -6.23
C THR A 241 -19.55 -13.93 -5.62
N ALA A 242 -18.55 -13.59 -6.42
CA ALA A 242 -17.20 -13.25 -5.98
C ALA A 242 -16.56 -12.16 -6.89
N GLY A 243 -17.36 -11.45 -7.67
CA GLY A 243 -16.91 -10.35 -8.51
C GLY A 243 -15.92 -10.75 -9.61
N TYR A 244 -14.86 -9.96 -9.82
CA TYR A 244 -13.92 -10.14 -10.93
C TYR A 244 -13.10 -11.44 -10.85
N HIS A 245 -12.92 -12.02 -9.65
CA HIS A 245 -12.15 -13.26 -9.46
C HIS A 245 -13.00 -14.53 -9.34
N THR A 246 -14.29 -14.47 -9.68
CA THR A 246 -15.24 -15.59 -9.59
C THR A 246 -14.74 -16.86 -10.25
N GLU A 247 -14.10 -16.75 -11.41
CA GLU A 247 -13.63 -17.88 -12.21
C GLU A 247 -12.20 -18.32 -11.86
N TYR A 248 -11.48 -17.54 -11.05
CA TYR A 248 -10.11 -17.88 -10.68
C TYR A 248 -10.05 -18.89 -9.54
N SER A 249 -9.16 -19.89 -9.69
CA SER A 249 -8.93 -20.94 -8.68
C SER A 249 -7.46 -21.08 -8.32
N GLY A 250 -7.15 -21.74 -7.21
CA GLY A 250 -5.78 -22.03 -6.77
C GLY A 250 -4.92 -20.77 -6.64
N MET A 251 -3.73 -20.80 -7.23
CA MET A 251 -2.79 -19.67 -7.19
C MET A 251 -3.24 -18.45 -7.98
N GLY A 252 -4.07 -18.60 -9.03
CA GLY A 252 -4.63 -17.46 -9.74
C GLY A 252 -5.44 -16.55 -8.82
N PHE A 253 -6.33 -17.13 -8.01
CA PHE A 253 -7.03 -16.40 -6.94
C PHE A 253 -6.07 -15.90 -5.86
N GLY A 254 -5.08 -16.74 -5.48
CA GLY A 254 -4.09 -16.40 -4.45
C GLY A 254 -3.30 -15.12 -4.78
N PHE A 255 -2.98 -14.87 -6.06
CA PHE A 255 -2.27 -13.67 -6.48
C PHE A 255 -3.08 -12.39 -6.31
N PHE A 256 -4.38 -12.40 -6.63
CA PHE A 256 -5.25 -11.25 -6.37
C PHE A 256 -5.35 -10.95 -4.87
N TYR A 257 -5.60 -11.99 -4.08
CA TYR A 257 -5.72 -11.88 -2.64
C TYR A 257 -4.43 -11.39 -1.97
N LEU A 258 -3.27 -11.89 -2.44
CA LEU A 258 -1.97 -11.43 -1.99
C LEU A 258 -1.77 -9.95 -2.29
N ALA A 259 -2.05 -9.53 -3.54
CA ALA A 259 -1.89 -8.14 -3.96
C ALA A 259 -2.79 -7.18 -3.18
N GLU A 260 -4.04 -7.57 -2.87
CA GLU A 260 -4.95 -6.76 -2.06
C GLU A 260 -4.38 -6.43 -0.66
N TYR A 261 -3.84 -7.45 0.04
CA TYR A 261 -3.24 -7.22 1.36
C TYR A 261 -2.00 -6.35 1.31
N LEU A 262 -1.25 -6.45 0.25
CA LEU A 262 -0.05 -5.67 0.11
C LEU A 262 -0.33 -4.25 -0.35
N ASN A 263 -1.34 -4.03 -1.19
CA ASN A 263 -1.83 -2.69 -1.49
C ASN A 263 -2.30 -1.98 -0.21
N LEU A 264 -2.95 -2.69 0.73
CA LEU A 264 -3.26 -2.14 2.05
C LEU A 264 -2.01 -1.66 2.79
N PHE A 265 -0.93 -2.47 2.79
CA PHE A 265 0.32 -2.08 3.43
C PHE A 265 1.00 -0.93 2.69
N ILE A 266 0.96 -0.91 1.35
CA ILE A 266 1.52 0.17 0.54
C ILE A 266 0.82 1.49 0.85
N VAL A 267 -0.52 1.53 0.83
CA VAL A 267 -1.31 2.71 1.20
C VAL A 267 -0.95 3.20 2.61
N ALA A 268 -0.86 2.30 3.58
CA ALA A 268 -0.47 2.64 4.93
C ALA A 268 0.98 3.15 5.04
N SER A 269 1.89 2.58 4.26
CA SER A 269 3.30 2.99 4.23
C SER A 269 3.49 4.35 3.58
N VAL A 270 2.75 4.66 2.51
CA VAL A 270 2.73 5.98 1.89
C VAL A 270 2.17 7.02 2.85
N ALA A 271 1.09 6.71 3.59
CA ALA A 271 0.60 7.58 4.66
C ALA A 271 1.66 7.84 5.72
N ALA A 272 2.38 6.80 6.14
CA ALA A 272 3.45 6.91 7.12
C ALA A 272 4.62 7.77 6.61
N THR A 273 5.01 7.63 5.35
CA THR A 273 6.13 8.39 4.75
C THR A 273 5.80 9.84 4.51
N ILE A 274 4.64 10.14 3.94
CA ILE A 274 4.28 11.48 3.52
C ILE A 274 3.77 12.34 4.69
N PHE A 275 2.95 11.78 5.59
CA PHE A 275 2.28 12.55 6.64
C PHE A 275 2.93 12.39 8.03
N LEU A 276 3.45 11.20 8.35
CA LEU A 276 3.92 10.83 9.68
C LEU A 276 5.45 10.73 9.82
N GLY A 277 6.21 11.21 8.84
CA GLY A 277 7.66 11.29 8.92
C GLY A 277 8.43 10.00 8.61
N GLY A 278 7.81 9.01 7.96
CA GLY A 278 8.48 7.78 7.55
C GLY A 278 9.23 7.09 8.69
N TRP A 279 10.53 6.88 8.50
CA TRP A 279 11.40 6.26 9.51
C TRP A 279 11.86 7.21 10.63
N LYS A 280 11.55 8.51 10.55
CA LYS A 280 11.94 9.47 11.59
C LYS A 280 10.97 9.43 12.77
N PRO A 281 11.49 9.50 14.02
CA PRO A 281 10.65 9.64 15.20
C PRO A 281 9.92 10.99 15.22
N LEU A 282 8.98 11.16 16.14
CA LEU A 282 8.37 12.44 16.42
C LEU A 282 9.36 13.27 17.24
N HIS A 283 9.88 14.34 16.66
CA HIS A 283 10.66 15.34 17.37
C HIS A 283 9.75 16.50 17.78
N ILE A 284 9.91 16.96 19.02
CA ILE A 284 9.18 18.11 19.55
C ILE A 284 10.21 19.20 19.87
N VAL A 285 10.00 20.37 19.32
CA VAL A 285 10.88 21.53 19.55
C VAL A 285 10.90 21.87 21.04
N GLY A 286 12.09 21.97 21.62
CA GLY A 286 12.28 22.31 23.05
C GLY A 286 12.32 21.12 24.02
N LEU A 287 12.23 19.86 23.56
CA LEU A 287 12.31 18.66 24.41
C LEU A 287 13.50 17.76 24.02
N ASP A 288 14.73 18.27 24.16
CA ASP A 288 15.95 17.57 23.73
C ASP A 288 16.13 16.20 24.38
N GLY A 289 15.77 16.05 25.66
CA GLY A 289 15.85 14.77 26.36
C GLY A 289 14.90 13.72 25.81
N PHE A 290 13.68 14.12 25.43
CA PHE A 290 12.71 13.24 24.78
C PHE A 290 13.19 12.83 23.36
N ASN A 291 13.67 13.80 22.59
CA ASN A 291 14.16 13.57 21.24
C ASN A 291 15.34 12.58 21.24
N ALA A 292 16.28 12.71 22.18
CA ALA A 292 17.42 11.80 22.31
C ALA A 292 17.01 10.35 22.61
N VAL A 293 15.97 10.15 23.45
CA VAL A 293 15.43 8.81 23.72
C VAL A 293 14.75 8.22 22.49
N MET A 294 14.02 9.04 21.73
CA MET A 294 13.35 8.59 20.48
C MET A 294 14.36 8.21 19.40
N ASP A 295 15.49 8.90 19.32
CA ASP A 295 16.56 8.60 18.34
C ASP A 295 17.32 7.30 18.64
N TYR A 296 17.23 6.77 19.84
CA TYR A 296 17.83 5.49 20.21
C TYR A 296 17.16 4.30 19.48
N ILE A 297 15.88 4.43 19.13
CA ILE A 297 15.13 3.39 18.43
C ILE A 297 15.49 3.40 16.93
N PRO A 298 15.83 2.25 16.33
CA PRO A 298 16.14 2.17 14.91
C PRO A 298 15.00 2.65 14.02
N GLY A 299 15.31 3.36 12.91
CA GLY A 299 14.33 3.98 12.03
C GLY A 299 13.31 3.00 11.40
N PHE A 300 13.74 1.77 11.07
CA PHE A 300 12.83 0.78 10.51
C PHE A 300 11.70 0.40 11.50
N VAL A 301 11.95 0.43 12.81
CA VAL A 301 10.92 0.16 13.84
C VAL A 301 9.86 1.26 13.82
N TRP A 302 10.28 2.52 13.66
CA TRP A 302 9.36 3.65 13.53
C TRP A 302 8.51 3.55 12.28
N PHE A 303 9.12 3.21 11.14
CA PHE A 303 8.42 3.04 9.87
C PHE A 303 7.35 1.95 9.97
N PHE A 304 7.73 0.73 10.37
CA PHE A 304 6.78 -0.37 10.51
C PHE A 304 5.73 -0.08 11.59
N GLY A 305 6.10 0.52 12.70
CA GLY A 305 5.15 0.88 13.77
C GLY A 305 4.05 1.82 13.29
N LYS A 306 4.41 2.87 12.53
CA LYS A 306 3.45 3.82 11.95
C LYS A 306 2.61 3.17 10.84
N ALA A 307 3.24 2.40 9.94
CA ALA A 307 2.54 1.70 8.88
C ALA A 307 1.52 0.70 9.46
N PHE A 308 1.89 -0.11 10.45
CA PHE A 308 0.96 -1.03 11.11
C PHE A 308 -0.13 -0.31 11.92
N PHE A 309 0.14 0.86 12.47
CA PHE A 309 -0.89 1.69 13.09
C PHE A 309 -1.94 2.14 12.07
N VAL A 310 -1.51 2.61 10.89
CA VAL A 310 -2.45 3.00 9.82
C VAL A 310 -3.18 1.77 9.27
N VAL A 311 -2.50 0.63 9.09
CA VAL A 311 -3.16 -0.64 8.73
C VAL A 311 -4.25 -1.01 9.73
N PHE A 312 -3.98 -0.87 11.02
CA PHE A 312 -4.98 -1.13 12.06
C PHE A 312 -6.19 -0.19 11.93
N LEU A 313 -5.98 1.10 11.66
CA LEU A 313 -7.07 2.05 11.43
C LEU A 313 -7.93 1.67 10.22
N LEU A 314 -7.30 1.28 9.10
CA LEU A 314 -8.02 0.84 7.90
C LEU A 314 -8.80 -0.47 8.16
N MET A 315 -8.23 -1.42 8.88
CA MET A 315 -8.92 -2.64 9.30
C MET A 315 -10.08 -2.33 10.26
N TRP A 316 -9.92 -1.37 11.15
CA TRP A 316 -10.99 -0.93 12.05
C TRP A 316 -12.15 -0.32 11.26
N ILE A 317 -11.88 0.53 10.30
CA ILE A 317 -12.90 1.11 9.40
C ILE A 317 -13.65 -0.01 8.68
N LYS A 318 -12.94 -0.99 8.11
CA LYS A 318 -13.53 -2.14 7.41
C LYS A 318 -14.58 -2.88 8.24
N TRP A 319 -14.34 -3.09 9.54
CA TRP A 319 -15.20 -3.89 10.40
C TRP A 319 -16.26 -3.09 11.16
N THR A 320 -16.23 -1.75 11.07
CA THR A 320 -17.21 -0.87 11.75
C THR A 320 -18.26 -0.28 10.82
N PHE A 321 -17.88 0.04 9.58
CA PHE A 321 -18.79 0.70 8.65
C PHE A 321 -19.57 -0.30 7.77
N PRO A 322 -20.88 -0.04 7.52
CA PRO A 322 -21.65 -0.83 6.58
C PRO A 322 -21.17 -0.53 5.15
N ARG A 323 -21.42 -1.48 4.25
CA ARG A 323 -21.08 -1.36 2.83
C ARG A 323 -21.89 -0.25 2.15
N LEU A 324 -21.24 0.52 1.28
CA LEU A 324 -21.84 1.57 0.47
C LEU A 324 -22.26 1.02 -0.91
N ARG A 325 -23.29 1.63 -1.52
CA ARG A 325 -23.70 1.33 -2.90
C ARG A 325 -22.82 2.11 -3.88
N ILE A 326 -22.72 1.64 -5.13
CA ILE A 326 -21.92 2.26 -6.18
C ILE A 326 -22.27 3.75 -6.38
N ASP A 327 -23.56 4.09 -6.39
CA ASP A 327 -24.03 5.48 -6.56
C ASP A 327 -23.55 6.37 -5.41
N GLN A 328 -23.55 5.84 -4.18
CA GLN A 328 -23.07 6.56 -3.01
C GLN A 328 -21.57 6.78 -3.05
N ILE A 329 -20.81 5.76 -3.46
CA ILE A 329 -19.37 5.80 -3.58
C ILE A 329 -18.93 6.83 -4.63
N LEU A 330 -19.51 6.80 -5.83
CA LEU A 330 -19.21 7.77 -6.88
C LEU A 330 -19.67 9.17 -6.52
N ASN A 331 -20.84 9.33 -5.86
CA ASN A 331 -21.29 10.63 -5.38
C ASN A 331 -20.37 11.21 -4.29
N LEU A 332 -19.88 10.37 -3.36
CA LEU A 332 -18.92 10.78 -2.33
C LEU A 332 -17.63 11.31 -2.97
N GLU A 333 -17.12 10.62 -3.97
CA GLU A 333 -15.91 11.04 -4.66
C GLU A 333 -16.12 12.34 -5.44
N TRP A 334 -17.02 12.35 -6.42
CA TRP A 334 -17.15 13.45 -7.37
C TRP A 334 -17.81 14.72 -6.79
N LYS A 335 -18.72 14.58 -5.82
CA LYS A 335 -19.40 15.73 -5.22
C LYS A 335 -18.71 16.32 -4.00
N TYR A 336 -17.94 15.50 -3.27
CA TYR A 336 -17.34 15.93 -2.00
C TYR A 336 -15.83 15.84 -2.01
N LEU A 337 -15.22 14.66 -2.23
CA LEU A 337 -13.79 14.49 -2.04
C LEU A 337 -12.95 15.27 -3.07
N VAL A 338 -13.26 15.17 -4.35
CA VAL A 338 -12.54 15.89 -5.41
C VAL A 338 -12.65 17.42 -5.23
N PRO A 339 -13.82 18.04 -5.04
CA PRO A 339 -13.90 19.48 -4.80
C PRO A 339 -13.17 19.92 -3.52
N ILE A 340 -13.30 19.16 -2.42
CA ILE A 340 -12.62 19.48 -1.17
C ILE A 340 -11.10 19.36 -1.35
N SER A 341 -10.61 18.32 -2.02
CA SER A 341 -9.17 18.14 -2.26
C SER A 341 -8.58 19.24 -3.15
N MET A 342 -9.32 19.70 -4.17
CA MET A 342 -8.90 20.84 -5.00
C MET A 342 -8.82 22.15 -4.21
N VAL A 343 -9.84 22.45 -3.40
CA VAL A 343 -9.83 23.63 -2.53
C VAL A 343 -8.68 23.53 -1.52
N ASN A 344 -8.48 22.35 -0.94
CA ASN A 344 -7.42 22.10 0.02
C ASN A 344 -6.02 22.30 -0.59
N LEU A 345 -5.81 21.86 -1.83
CA LEU A 345 -4.58 22.10 -2.57
C LEU A 345 -4.32 23.60 -2.77
N ILE A 346 -5.33 24.37 -3.17
CA ILE A 346 -5.22 25.82 -3.32
C ILE A 346 -4.86 26.47 -1.98
N LEU A 347 -5.50 26.06 -0.89
CA LEU A 347 -5.17 26.55 0.46
C LEU A 347 -3.72 26.26 0.85
N MET A 348 -3.22 25.04 0.55
CA MET A 348 -1.82 24.70 0.81
C MET A 348 -0.86 25.56 0.00
N VAL A 349 -1.14 25.80 -1.29
CA VAL A 349 -0.35 26.71 -2.14
C VAL A 349 -0.29 28.11 -1.52
N LEU A 350 -1.41 28.64 -1.03
CA LEU A 350 -1.44 29.95 -0.38
C LEU A 350 -0.59 29.97 0.89
N ILE A 351 -0.66 28.93 1.74
CA ILE A 351 0.16 28.82 2.95
C ILE A 351 1.65 28.84 2.61
N VAL A 352 2.05 28.10 1.58
CA VAL A 352 3.46 28.04 1.14
C VAL A 352 3.91 29.38 0.57
N VAL A 353 3.12 30.03 -0.30
CA VAL A 353 3.45 31.32 -0.90
C VAL A 353 3.57 32.44 0.13
N PHE A 354 2.71 32.44 1.16
CA PHE A 354 2.77 33.44 2.24
C PHE A 354 3.78 33.10 3.33
N GLY A 355 4.48 31.96 3.22
CA GLY A 355 5.49 31.55 4.20
C GLY A 355 4.91 31.25 5.59
N LEU A 356 3.65 30.81 5.66
CA LEU A 356 2.96 30.49 6.91
C LEU A 356 3.20 29.06 7.39
N HIS A 357 4.14 28.34 6.77
CA HIS A 357 4.57 27.00 7.17
C HIS A 357 5.73 27.10 8.17
N PHE A 358 5.76 26.21 9.16
CA PHE A 358 6.82 26.11 10.18
C PHE A 358 8.00 25.30 9.70
#